data_275289d606fad1a42917e9ead8ca7452
#
_entry.id   275289d606fad1a42917e9ead8ca7452
#
_cell.length_a   1.000
_cell.length_b   1.000
_cell.length_c   1.000
_cell.angle_alpha   90.00
_cell.angle_beta   90.00
_cell.angle_gamma   90.00
#
_symmetry.space_group_name_H-M   'P 1'
#
loop_
_entity.id
_entity.type
_entity.pdbx_description
1 polymer ?
#
loop_
_entity_poly.entity_id
_entity_poly.type
_entity_poly.pdbx_seq_one_letter_code
_entity_poly.pdbx_strand_id
1 'polypeptide(L)'
;MLRLLIADESEAVRKIAAQILNDLGFSVTESASALDAFAKSQANLPNVVIVDSGLTGALDLIANIRSLPTGNLAQIYYSVTKADLRCLMAGKRAGATDFLLKPFDRKVLGAAFSAITSVAAA
;
A
#
# COMPACT_ATOMS: atom_id res chain seq x y z
N MET A 1 -3.32 -16.30 -5.19
CA MET A 1 -2.63 -15.53 -4.13
C MET A 1 -2.79 -14.04 -4.38
N LEU A 2 -3.15 -13.31 -3.36
CA LEU A 2 -3.30 -11.86 -3.47
C LEU A 2 -1.95 -11.17 -3.61
N ARG A 3 -1.88 -10.21 -4.52
CA ARG A 3 -0.66 -9.45 -4.80
C ARG A 3 -0.71 -8.10 -4.09
N LEU A 4 0.41 -7.74 -3.46
CA LEU A 4 0.55 -6.49 -2.73
C LEU A 4 1.82 -5.78 -3.17
N LEU A 5 1.72 -4.50 -3.47
CA LEU A 5 2.86 -3.64 -3.77
C LEU A 5 3.06 -2.67 -2.61
N ILE A 6 4.30 -2.60 -2.10
CA ILE A 6 4.66 -1.60 -1.10
C ILE A 6 5.63 -0.59 -1.72
N ALA A 7 5.24 0.69 -1.69
CA ALA A 7 6.02 1.80 -2.22
C ALA A 7 6.51 2.66 -1.05
N ASP A 8 7.80 2.60 -0.77
CA ASP A 8 8.45 3.29 0.34
C ASP A 8 9.93 3.47 0.01
N GLU A 9 10.49 4.63 0.27
CA GLU A 9 11.91 4.89 0.03
C GLU A 9 12.82 4.09 0.95
N SER A 10 12.34 3.71 2.15
CA SER A 10 13.12 2.98 3.14
C SER A 10 13.18 1.50 2.81
N GLU A 11 14.37 1.01 2.47
CA GLU A 11 14.58 -0.42 2.27
C GLU A 11 14.27 -1.22 3.53
N ALA A 12 14.69 -0.72 4.70
CA ALA A 12 14.44 -1.41 5.97
C ALA A 12 12.95 -1.60 6.22
N VAL A 13 12.16 -0.56 6.00
CA VAL A 13 10.69 -0.63 6.17
C VAL A 13 10.10 -1.62 5.19
N ARG A 14 10.50 -1.56 3.90
CA ARG A 14 9.99 -2.48 2.89
C ARG A 14 10.27 -3.93 3.25
N LYS A 15 11.50 -4.23 3.72
CA LYS A 15 11.88 -5.61 4.04
C LYS A 15 11.12 -6.15 5.24
N ILE A 16 10.96 -5.34 6.28
CA ILE A 16 10.19 -5.73 7.46
C ILE A 16 8.73 -6.00 7.08
N ALA A 17 8.14 -5.07 6.34
CA ALA A 17 6.74 -5.20 5.92
C ALA A 17 6.57 -6.41 4.99
N ALA A 18 7.47 -6.60 4.04
CA ALA A 18 7.39 -7.71 3.09
C ALA A 18 7.42 -9.06 3.78
N GLN A 19 8.28 -9.22 4.80
CA GLN A 19 8.34 -10.46 5.55
C GLN A 19 7.01 -10.76 6.25
N ILE A 20 6.46 -9.76 6.93
CA ILE A 20 5.18 -9.92 7.63
C ILE A 20 4.04 -10.22 6.64
N LEU A 21 4.00 -9.47 5.55
CA LEU A 21 2.92 -9.61 4.56
C LEU A 21 3.00 -10.93 3.80
N ASN A 22 4.21 -11.41 3.51
CA ASN A 22 4.39 -12.73 2.93
C ASN A 22 3.86 -13.81 3.88
N ASP A 23 4.14 -13.67 5.18
CA ASP A 23 3.64 -14.61 6.20
C ASP A 23 2.11 -14.58 6.30
N LEU A 24 1.49 -13.43 5.98
CA LEU A 24 0.04 -13.30 5.95
C LEU A 24 -0.60 -13.86 4.66
N GLY A 25 0.21 -14.27 3.69
CA GLY A 25 -0.29 -14.92 2.48
C GLY A 25 -0.25 -14.04 1.22
N PHE A 26 0.33 -12.85 1.28
CA PHE A 26 0.46 -12.00 0.10
C PHE A 26 1.70 -12.35 -0.71
N SER A 27 1.61 -12.13 -2.03
CA SER A 27 2.77 -12.06 -2.90
C SER A 27 3.21 -10.60 -2.96
N VAL A 28 4.34 -10.27 -2.35
CA VAL A 28 4.75 -8.88 -2.14
C VAL A 28 5.77 -8.43 -3.19
N THR A 29 5.54 -7.26 -3.77
CA THR A 29 6.46 -6.56 -4.64
C THR A 29 6.85 -5.25 -3.97
N GLU A 30 8.11 -4.86 -4.07
CA GLU A 30 8.63 -3.63 -3.46
C GLU A 30 9.00 -2.61 -4.52
N SER A 31 8.76 -1.33 -4.21
CA SER A 31 9.20 -0.21 -5.04
C SER A 31 9.75 0.90 -4.15
N ALA A 32 10.87 1.49 -4.56
CA ALA A 32 11.53 2.57 -3.83
C ALA A 32 11.14 3.96 -4.35
N SER A 33 10.38 4.04 -5.42
CA SER A 33 9.97 5.31 -6.03
C SER A 33 8.55 5.23 -6.57
N ALA A 34 7.91 6.39 -6.71
CA ALA A 34 6.57 6.48 -7.28
C ALA A 34 6.56 6.04 -8.75
N LEU A 35 7.60 6.41 -9.50
CA LEU A 35 7.69 6.04 -10.91
C LEU A 35 7.76 4.51 -11.09
N ASP A 36 8.60 3.85 -10.30
CA ASP A 36 8.74 2.40 -10.36
C ASP A 36 7.43 1.72 -9.91
N ALA A 37 6.83 2.22 -8.84
CA ALA A 37 5.57 1.68 -8.33
C ALA A 37 4.44 1.78 -9.37
N PHE A 38 4.36 2.92 -10.06
CA PHE A 38 3.35 3.10 -11.10
C PHE A 38 3.59 2.17 -12.29
N ALA A 39 4.84 2.06 -12.73
CA ALA A 39 5.18 1.17 -13.85
C ALA A 39 4.80 -0.28 -13.54
N LYS A 40 5.08 -0.75 -12.33
CA LYS A 40 4.71 -2.10 -11.89
C LYS A 40 3.19 -2.28 -11.80
N SER A 41 2.49 -1.27 -11.30
CA SER A 41 1.03 -1.30 -11.19
C SER A 41 0.36 -1.28 -12.57
N GLN A 42 0.91 -0.53 -13.50
CA GLN A 42 0.41 -0.46 -14.86
C GLN A 42 0.58 -1.80 -15.61
N ALA A 43 1.72 -2.45 -15.38
CA ALA A 43 1.99 -3.75 -16.00
C ALA A 43 1.09 -4.84 -15.42
N ASN A 44 0.81 -4.79 -14.12
CA ASN A 44 0.01 -5.80 -13.44
C ASN A 44 -0.56 -5.20 -12.15
N LEU A 45 -1.80 -4.73 -12.21
CA LEU A 45 -2.43 -4.02 -11.09
C LEU A 45 -2.49 -4.91 -9.84
N PRO A 46 -1.86 -4.48 -8.71
CA PRO A 46 -1.94 -5.24 -7.47
C PRO A 46 -3.34 -5.19 -6.86
N ASN A 47 -3.66 -6.18 -6.04
CA ASN A 47 -4.90 -6.17 -5.26
C ASN A 47 -4.83 -5.14 -4.14
N VAL A 48 -3.64 -4.99 -3.54
CA VAL A 48 -3.39 -4.06 -2.43
C VAL A 48 -2.13 -3.26 -2.72
N VAL A 49 -2.15 -1.96 -2.44
CA VAL A 49 -1.00 -1.08 -2.56
C VAL A 49 -0.83 -0.34 -1.24
N ILE A 50 0.39 -0.32 -0.72
CA ILE A 50 0.75 0.51 0.43
C ILE A 50 1.67 1.60 -0.08
N VAL A 51 1.27 2.87 0.09
CA VAL A 51 2.05 4.03 -0.35
C VAL A 51 2.43 4.85 0.87
N ASP A 52 3.74 5.02 1.10
CA ASP A 52 4.22 5.83 2.22
C ASP A 52 4.00 7.32 1.95
N SER A 53 3.51 8.03 2.97
CA SER A 53 3.24 9.47 2.86
C SER A 53 4.50 10.31 2.62
N GLY A 54 5.67 9.80 3.01
CA GLY A 54 6.95 10.45 2.79
C GLY A 54 7.57 10.18 1.42
N LEU A 55 6.96 9.31 0.62
CA LEU A 55 7.44 9.01 -0.72
C LEU A 55 7.23 10.22 -1.62
N THR A 56 8.29 10.64 -2.34
CA THR A 56 8.16 11.73 -3.30
C THR A 56 7.14 11.34 -4.37
N GLY A 57 6.13 12.18 -4.56
CA GLY A 57 5.04 11.91 -5.51
C GLY A 57 3.99 10.93 -5.02
N ALA A 58 3.89 10.69 -3.69
CA ALA A 58 2.96 9.73 -3.13
C ALA A 58 1.51 9.97 -3.53
N LEU A 59 1.03 11.20 -3.42
CA LEU A 59 -0.37 11.52 -3.73
C LEU A 59 -0.66 11.37 -5.23
N ASP A 60 0.26 11.79 -6.08
CA ASP A 60 0.13 11.61 -7.52
C ASP A 60 0.13 10.14 -7.90
N LEU A 61 0.95 9.33 -7.22
CA LEU A 61 0.97 7.88 -7.44
C LEU A 61 -0.40 7.29 -7.16
N ILE A 62 -1.02 7.63 -6.04
CA ILE A 62 -2.35 7.13 -5.68
C ILE A 62 -3.37 7.52 -6.76
N ALA A 63 -3.39 8.80 -7.15
CA ALA A 63 -4.30 9.30 -8.17
C ALA A 63 -4.09 8.60 -9.51
N ASN A 64 -2.83 8.37 -9.89
CA ASN A 64 -2.49 7.74 -11.15
C ASN A 64 -2.90 6.26 -11.17
N ILE A 65 -2.72 5.54 -10.06
CA ILE A 65 -3.19 4.16 -9.95
C ILE A 65 -4.72 4.10 -10.08
N ARG A 66 -5.43 5.03 -9.45
CA ARG A 66 -6.90 5.09 -9.58
C ARG A 66 -7.36 5.33 -11.00
N SER A 67 -6.54 5.99 -11.82
CA SER A 67 -6.86 6.26 -13.23
C SER A 67 -6.62 5.07 -14.16
N LEU A 68 -5.95 4.02 -13.69
CA LEU A 68 -5.73 2.82 -14.50
C LEU A 68 -7.04 2.07 -14.72
N PRO A 69 -7.17 1.31 -15.83
CA PRO A 69 -8.32 0.43 -15.99
C PRO A 69 -8.47 -0.49 -14.77
N THR A 70 -9.66 -0.54 -14.20
CA THR A 70 -9.97 -1.24 -12.95
C THR A 70 -9.20 -0.74 -11.72
N GLY A 71 -8.53 0.41 -11.81
CA GLY A 71 -7.78 0.99 -10.69
C GLY A 71 -8.63 1.29 -9.47
N ASN A 72 -9.93 1.49 -9.65
CA ASN A 72 -10.89 1.68 -8.56
C ASN A 72 -11.06 0.42 -7.70
N LEU A 73 -10.65 -0.76 -8.17
CA LEU A 73 -10.78 -2.01 -7.43
C LEU A 73 -9.60 -2.27 -6.50
N ALA A 74 -8.48 -1.58 -6.68
CA ALA A 74 -7.32 -1.77 -5.82
C ALA A 74 -7.59 -1.19 -4.43
N GLN A 75 -7.13 -1.91 -3.39
CA GLN A 75 -7.16 -1.41 -2.02
C GLN A 75 -5.87 -0.62 -1.80
N ILE A 76 -5.96 0.71 -1.65
CA ILE A 76 -4.79 1.56 -1.49
C ILE A 76 -4.73 2.08 -0.06
N TYR A 77 -3.64 1.76 0.65
CA TYR A 77 -3.39 2.18 2.02
C TYR A 77 -2.29 3.23 2.04
N TYR A 78 -2.57 4.36 2.67
CA TYR A 78 -1.63 5.46 2.80
C TYR A 78 -0.95 5.34 4.17
N SER A 79 0.36 5.08 4.19
CA SER A 79 1.06 4.88 5.47
C SER A 79 1.62 6.19 5.99
N VAL A 80 1.37 6.45 7.28
CA VAL A 80 1.74 7.69 7.93
C VAL A 80 2.44 7.41 9.26
N THR A 81 3.31 8.32 9.70
CA THR A 81 3.96 8.24 11.01
C THR A 81 3.12 8.90 12.10
N LYS A 82 2.27 9.84 11.71
CA LYS A 82 1.36 10.55 12.61
C LYS A 82 -0.02 10.63 11.98
N ALA A 83 -1.06 10.50 12.80
CA ALA A 83 -2.44 10.65 12.35
C ALA A 83 -2.80 12.15 12.24
N ASP A 84 -2.07 12.90 11.41
CA ASP A 84 -2.32 14.31 11.13
C ASP A 84 -3.51 14.41 10.18
N LEU A 85 -4.54 15.13 10.59
CA LEU A 85 -5.77 15.27 9.81
C LEU A 85 -5.52 15.79 8.39
N ARG A 86 -4.63 16.77 8.22
CA ARG A 86 -4.31 17.32 6.90
C ARG A 86 -3.72 16.26 5.98
N CYS A 87 -2.79 15.46 6.49
CA CYS A 87 -2.15 14.38 5.75
C CYS A 87 -3.18 13.30 5.39
N LEU A 88 -4.02 12.89 6.35
CA LEU A 88 -5.03 11.87 6.12
C LEU A 88 -6.06 12.32 5.07
N MET A 89 -6.49 13.57 5.14
CA MET A 89 -7.44 14.12 4.16
C MET A 89 -6.83 14.21 2.76
N ALA A 90 -5.55 14.57 2.66
CA ALA A 90 -4.87 14.61 1.37
C ALA A 90 -4.81 13.21 0.74
N GLY A 91 -4.48 12.19 1.52
CA GLY A 91 -4.49 10.81 1.04
C GLY A 91 -5.87 10.36 0.59
N LYS A 92 -6.88 10.69 1.37
CA LYS A 92 -8.27 10.34 1.04
C LYS A 92 -8.71 11.00 -0.26
N ARG A 93 -8.41 12.29 -0.44
CA ARG A 93 -8.75 13.02 -1.68
C ARG A 93 -8.04 12.44 -2.89
N ALA A 94 -6.81 11.95 -2.72
CA ALA A 94 -6.07 11.33 -3.82
C ALA A 94 -6.65 9.97 -4.21
N GLY A 95 -7.41 9.33 -3.33
CA GLY A 95 -8.07 8.06 -3.61
C GLY A 95 -7.68 6.91 -2.70
N ALA A 96 -7.03 7.17 -1.57
CA ALA A 96 -6.69 6.12 -0.61
C ALA A 96 -7.93 5.47 -0.04
N THR A 97 -7.90 4.15 0.10
CA THR A 97 -8.97 3.38 0.72
C THR A 97 -8.95 3.57 2.23
N ASP A 98 -7.77 3.53 2.84
CA ASP A 98 -7.61 3.63 4.28
C ASP A 98 -6.17 4.00 4.61
N PHE A 99 -5.84 4.04 5.89
CA PHE A 99 -4.55 4.50 6.39
C PHE A 99 -3.88 3.41 7.22
N LEU A 100 -2.54 3.42 7.25
CA LEU A 100 -1.74 2.56 8.12
C LEU A 100 -0.80 3.43 8.93
N LEU A 101 -0.72 3.19 10.23
CA LEU A 101 0.19 3.92 11.10
C LEU A 101 1.50 3.15 11.24
N LYS A 102 2.61 3.81 10.95
CA LYS A 102 3.95 3.26 11.19
C LYS A 102 4.35 3.46 12.65
N PRO A 103 5.20 2.64 13.22
CA PRO A 103 5.92 1.51 12.59
C PRO A 103 5.04 0.29 12.36
N PHE A 104 5.39 -0.48 11.33
CA PHE A 104 4.67 -1.71 11.01
C PHE A 104 5.13 -2.87 11.90
N ASP A 105 4.17 -3.62 12.42
CA ASP A 105 4.42 -4.88 13.10
C ASP A 105 3.32 -5.88 12.71
N ARG A 106 3.42 -7.11 13.21
CA ARG A 106 2.45 -8.16 12.87
C ARG A 106 1.04 -7.79 13.33
N LYS A 107 0.93 -7.10 14.46
CA LYS A 107 -0.36 -6.68 15.00
C LYS A 107 -1.04 -5.67 14.09
N VAL A 108 -0.29 -4.63 13.68
CA VAL A 108 -0.81 -3.56 12.82
C VAL A 108 -1.22 -4.12 11.46
N LEU A 109 -0.32 -4.85 10.80
CA LEU A 109 -0.58 -5.37 9.47
C LEU A 109 -1.61 -6.50 9.50
N GLY A 110 -1.57 -7.35 10.51
CA GLY A 110 -2.55 -8.40 10.68
C GLY A 110 -3.96 -7.85 10.86
N ALA A 111 -4.11 -6.83 11.70
CA ALA A 111 -5.41 -6.19 11.91
C ALA A 111 -5.93 -5.52 10.64
N ALA A 112 -5.05 -4.86 9.90
CA ALA A 112 -5.44 -4.14 8.67
C ALA A 112 -5.93 -5.10 7.57
N PHE A 113 -5.31 -6.28 7.45
CA PHE A 113 -5.53 -7.17 6.31
C PHE A 113 -6.20 -8.50 6.66
N SER A 114 -6.60 -8.72 7.91
CA SER A 114 -7.19 -10.00 8.32
C SER A 114 -8.46 -10.34 7.54
N ALA A 115 -9.31 -9.36 7.29
CA ALA A 115 -10.55 -9.58 6.55
C ALA A 115 -10.27 -10.00 5.10
N ILE A 116 -9.27 -9.37 4.47
CA ILE A 116 -8.90 -9.66 3.08
C ILE A 116 -8.28 -11.06 2.98
N THR A 117 -7.35 -11.38 3.88
CA THR A 117 -6.68 -12.69 3.85
C THR A 117 -7.65 -13.82 4.22
N SER A 118 -8.59 -13.58 5.13
CA SER A 118 -9.61 -14.56 5.49
C SER A 118 -10.52 -14.88 4.30
N VAL A 119 -10.94 -13.86 3.55
CA VAL A 119 -11.75 -14.05 2.35
C VAL A 119 -10.95 -14.82 1.29
N ALA A 120 -9.67 -14.47 1.11
CA ALA A 120 -8.81 -15.15 0.13
C ALA A 120 -8.54 -16.60 0.52
N ALA A 121 -8.49 -16.92 1.81
CA ALA A 121 -8.26 -18.27 2.31
C ALA A 121 -9.52 -19.15 2.22
N ALA A 122 -10.67 -18.52 2.21
CA ALA A 122 -11.93 -19.23 2.06
C ALA A 122 -12.17 -19.64 0.61
#